data_3aae0b925bb93c8e6bcea4ed0fe37164
#
_entry.id   3aae0b925bb93c8e6bcea4ed0fe37164
#
_cell.length_a   1.000
_cell.length_b   1.000
_cell.length_c   1.000
_cell.angle_alpha   90.00
_cell.angle_beta   90.00
_cell.angle_gamma   90.00
#
_symmetry.space_group_name_H-M   'P 1'
#
loop_
_entity.id
_entity.type
_entity.pdbx_description
1 polymer ?
#
loop_
_entity_poly.entity_id
_entity_poly.type
_entity_poly.pdbx_seq_one_letter_code
_entity_poly.pdbx_strand_id
1 'polypeptide(L)'
;MRITQATLEHLDLLTPLFVKYREFYGALPFPDSSRAFLEKRLRRKESVIYLALADDDDKRLLGFCQLYPSFSSLSLKRVWILNDIYVAEDARRQLVADNLMRTAKKMAKETHAVRLRVSTSSDNKVAQKTYESIGFREDTEFKNYVLPISED
;
A
#
# COMPACT_ATOMS: atom_id res chain seq x y z
N MET A 1 -12.21 -13.10 -5.27
CA MET A 1 -11.84 -11.88 -4.49
C MET A 1 -12.26 -10.64 -5.24
N ARG A 2 -12.63 -9.62 -4.50
CA ARG A 2 -13.11 -8.36 -5.07
C ARG A 2 -12.24 -7.22 -4.52
N ILE A 3 -11.75 -6.34 -5.41
CA ILE A 3 -10.99 -5.15 -5.00
C ILE A 3 -11.93 -3.96 -4.96
N THR A 4 -11.90 -3.22 -3.86
CA THR A 4 -12.69 -1.99 -3.71
C THR A 4 -11.83 -0.89 -3.11
N GLN A 5 -12.14 0.36 -3.43
CA GLN A 5 -11.46 1.49 -2.81
C GLN A 5 -12.05 1.73 -1.42
N ALA A 6 -11.19 1.88 -0.43
CA ALA A 6 -11.62 2.10 0.94
C ALA A 6 -12.22 3.49 1.12
N THR A 7 -13.25 3.57 1.94
CA THR A 7 -13.85 4.80 2.43
C THR A 7 -13.84 4.80 3.95
N LEU A 8 -14.32 5.86 4.57
CA LEU A 8 -14.44 5.94 6.03
C LEU A 8 -15.26 4.80 6.63
N GLU A 9 -16.20 4.25 5.85
CA GLU A 9 -17.02 3.11 6.29
C GLU A 9 -16.20 1.84 6.49
N HIS A 10 -15.01 1.74 5.91
CA HIS A 10 -14.16 0.56 6.00
C HIS A 10 -13.14 0.61 7.14
N LEU A 11 -13.12 1.71 7.94
CA LEU A 11 -12.10 1.88 8.98
C LEU A 11 -12.06 0.73 9.99
N ASP A 12 -13.22 0.28 10.44
CA ASP A 12 -13.27 -0.81 11.44
C ASP A 12 -12.82 -2.14 10.86
N LEU A 13 -13.05 -2.35 9.57
CA LEU A 13 -12.60 -3.55 8.87
C LEU A 13 -11.08 -3.51 8.60
N LEU A 14 -10.58 -2.35 8.20
CA LEU A 14 -9.19 -2.17 7.77
C LEU A 14 -8.21 -2.13 8.95
N THR A 15 -8.58 -1.44 10.03
CA THR A 15 -7.64 -1.15 11.14
C THR A 15 -6.95 -2.39 11.70
N PRO A 16 -7.65 -3.51 11.98
CA PRO A 16 -6.97 -4.70 12.51
C PRO A 16 -5.88 -5.24 11.59
N LEU A 17 -6.10 -5.25 10.29
CA LEU A 17 -5.10 -5.73 9.34
C LEU A 17 -3.94 -4.75 9.19
N PHE A 18 -4.23 -3.45 9.25
CA PHE A 18 -3.21 -2.41 9.24
C PHE A 18 -2.29 -2.51 10.48
N VAL A 19 -2.87 -2.82 11.64
CA VAL A 19 -2.08 -3.05 12.87
C VAL A 19 -1.15 -4.25 12.68
N LYS A 20 -1.65 -5.35 12.10
CA LYS A 20 -0.82 -6.53 11.81
C LYS A 20 0.32 -6.21 10.84
N TYR A 21 0.07 -5.40 9.84
CA TYR A 21 1.09 -4.91 8.92
C TYR A 21 2.18 -4.16 9.67
N ARG A 22 1.80 -3.25 10.58
CA ARG A 22 2.76 -2.51 11.37
C ARG A 22 3.61 -3.41 12.27
N GLU A 23 2.97 -4.37 12.92
CA GLU A 23 3.68 -5.36 13.76
C GLU A 23 4.64 -6.22 12.95
N PHE A 24 4.27 -6.58 11.73
CA PHE A 24 5.14 -7.33 10.82
C PHE A 24 6.46 -6.59 10.56
N TYR A 25 6.42 -5.26 10.50
CA TYR A 25 7.60 -4.41 10.34
C TYR A 25 8.22 -3.95 11.66
N GLY A 26 7.84 -4.58 12.78
CA GLY A 26 8.45 -4.33 14.09
C GLY A 26 7.90 -3.13 14.84
N ALA A 27 6.82 -2.52 14.38
CA ALA A 27 6.18 -1.41 15.07
C ALA A 27 5.26 -1.92 16.19
N LEU A 28 5.10 -1.11 17.24
CA LEU A 28 4.12 -1.40 18.28
C LEU A 28 2.70 -1.24 17.70
N PRO A 29 1.71 -2.01 18.20
CA PRO A 29 0.38 -2.05 17.58
C PRO A 29 -0.34 -0.70 17.58
N PHE A 30 -0.46 -0.03 18.72
CA PHE A 30 -1.18 1.25 18.84
C PHE A 30 -2.47 1.29 18.01
N PRO A 31 -3.48 0.45 18.33
CA PRO A 31 -4.66 0.33 17.49
C PRO A 31 -5.45 1.65 17.34
N ASP A 32 -5.57 2.41 18.40
CA ASP A 32 -6.31 3.69 18.36
C ASP A 32 -5.57 4.72 17.49
N SER A 33 -4.26 4.83 17.67
CA SER A 33 -3.44 5.73 16.86
C SER A 33 -3.39 5.28 15.40
N SER A 34 -3.37 3.98 15.16
CA SER A 34 -3.42 3.40 13.81
C SER A 34 -4.71 3.76 13.10
N ARG A 35 -5.84 3.62 13.80
CA ARG A 35 -7.15 3.99 13.27
C ARG A 35 -7.23 5.49 12.98
N ALA A 36 -6.76 6.30 13.91
CA ALA A 36 -6.77 7.76 13.74
C ALA A 36 -5.91 8.21 12.56
N PHE A 37 -4.77 7.56 12.35
CA PHE A 37 -3.90 7.82 11.19
C PHE A 37 -4.64 7.55 9.87
N LEU A 38 -5.26 6.39 9.75
CA LEU A 38 -6.00 6.01 8.55
C LEU A 38 -7.20 6.94 8.31
N GLU A 39 -7.94 7.25 9.37
CA GLU A 39 -9.09 8.15 9.27
C GLU A 39 -8.69 9.51 8.72
N LYS A 40 -7.59 10.07 9.23
CA LYS A 40 -7.08 11.37 8.77
C LYS A 40 -6.66 11.32 7.31
N ARG A 41 -5.97 10.24 6.89
CA ARG A 41 -5.59 10.07 5.47
C ARG A 41 -6.81 10.06 4.57
N LEU A 42 -7.84 9.32 4.96
CA LEU A 42 -9.07 9.22 4.16
C LEU A 42 -9.86 10.53 4.15
N ARG A 43 -10.04 11.18 5.30
CA ARG A 43 -10.77 12.44 5.38
C ARG A 43 -10.14 13.55 4.57
N ARG A 44 -8.82 13.64 4.60
CA ARG A 44 -8.06 14.67 3.91
C ARG A 44 -7.71 14.32 2.48
N LYS A 45 -8.12 13.14 2.02
CA LYS A 45 -7.78 12.63 0.68
C LYS A 45 -6.28 12.66 0.42
N GLU A 46 -5.51 12.27 1.43
CA GLU A 46 -4.06 12.24 1.37
C GLU A 46 -3.52 10.88 0.93
N SER A 47 -4.38 9.88 0.80
CA SER A 47 -4.01 8.57 0.28
C SER A 47 -5.16 7.93 -0.46
N VAL A 48 -4.83 6.93 -1.27
CA VAL A 48 -5.79 6.00 -1.86
C VAL A 48 -5.50 4.63 -1.28
N ILE A 49 -6.54 3.97 -0.76
CA ILE A 49 -6.41 2.65 -0.16
C ILE A 49 -7.33 1.69 -0.91
N TYR A 50 -6.79 0.55 -1.34
CA TYR A 50 -7.58 -0.52 -1.93
C TYR A 50 -7.64 -1.71 -1.00
N LEU A 51 -8.81 -2.32 -0.93
CA LEU A 51 -9.10 -3.49 -0.11
C LEU A 51 -9.39 -4.68 -1.00
N ALA A 52 -8.80 -5.83 -0.67
CA ALA A 52 -9.15 -7.11 -1.30
C ALA A 52 -10.10 -7.86 -0.36
N LEU A 53 -11.35 -7.99 -0.78
CA LEU A 53 -12.40 -8.63 0.01
C LEU A 53 -12.69 -10.03 -0.54
N ALA A 54 -13.07 -10.95 0.36
CA ALA A 54 -13.50 -12.27 -0.05
C ALA A 54 -14.81 -12.17 -0.84
N ASP A 55 -14.99 -13.05 -1.83
CA ASP A 55 -16.19 -13.05 -2.68
C ASP A 55 -17.48 -13.37 -1.90
N ASP A 56 -17.35 -14.22 -0.89
CA ASP A 56 -18.47 -14.73 -0.11
C ASP A 56 -18.74 -13.94 1.18
N ASP A 57 -17.88 -13.00 1.52
CA ASP A 57 -18.00 -12.26 2.77
C ASP A 57 -17.35 -10.88 2.67
N ASP A 58 -18.16 -9.84 2.58
CA ASP A 58 -17.71 -8.44 2.51
C ASP A 58 -17.00 -7.98 3.79
N LYS A 59 -17.11 -8.74 4.85
CA LYS A 59 -16.46 -8.44 6.13
C LYS A 59 -15.13 -9.17 6.31
N ARG A 60 -14.75 -9.99 5.33
CA ARG A 60 -13.48 -10.70 5.36
C ARG A 60 -12.47 -9.99 4.46
N LEU A 61 -11.55 -9.28 5.09
CA LEU A 61 -10.49 -8.56 4.40
C LEU A 61 -9.29 -9.49 4.19
N LEU A 62 -8.92 -9.69 2.94
CA LEU A 62 -7.80 -10.56 2.56
C LEU A 62 -6.48 -9.80 2.49
N GLY A 63 -6.53 -8.52 2.19
CA GLY A 63 -5.33 -7.69 2.07
C GLY A 63 -5.69 -6.26 1.76
N PHE A 64 -4.69 -5.39 1.82
CA PHE A 64 -4.88 -3.98 1.46
C PHE A 64 -3.58 -3.42 0.86
N CYS A 65 -3.71 -2.31 0.16
CA CYS A 65 -2.57 -1.47 -0.18
C CYS A 65 -2.93 -0.01 0.02
N GLN A 66 -1.93 0.82 0.31
CA GLN A 66 -2.09 2.25 0.47
C GLN A 66 -1.09 2.99 -0.41
N LEU A 67 -1.59 3.96 -1.16
CA LEU A 67 -0.79 4.77 -2.06
C LEU A 67 -0.84 6.22 -1.64
N TYR A 68 0.32 6.88 -1.65
CA TYR A 68 0.43 8.30 -1.40
C TYR A 68 0.73 9.05 -2.70
N PRO A 69 0.05 10.18 -2.95
CA PRO A 69 0.34 10.99 -4.12
C PRO A 69 1.63 11.79 -3.93
N SER A 70 2.38 11.92 -5.00
CA SER A 70 3.56 12.77 -5.06
C SER A 70 3.66 13.35 -6.47
N PHE A 71 4.75 14.04 -6.75
CA PHE A 71 4.96 14.69 -8.05
C PHE A 71 6.40 14.56 -8.49
N SER A 72 6.60 14.52 -9.80
CA SER A 72 7.92 14.62 -10.40
C SER A 72 8.05 15.99 -11.07
N SER A 73 8.97 16.80 -10.57
CA SER A 73 9.22 18.12 -11.16
C SER A 73 9.83 18.01 -12.55
N LEU A 74 10.71 17.05 -12.76
CA LEU A 74 11.33 16.83 -14.07
C LEU A 74 10.34 16.40 -15.13
N SER A 75 9.40 15.53 -14.76
CA SER A 75 8.38 15.03 -15.69
C SER A 75 7.13 15.90 -15.76
N LEU A 76 7.00 16.86 -14.85
CA LEU A 76 5.80 17.72 -14.72
C LEU A 76 4.51 16.90 -14.55
N LYS A 77 4.61 15.78 -13.85
CA LYS A 77 3.52 14.82 -13.72
C LYS A 77 3.44 14.25 -12.29
N ARG A 78 2.30 13.63 -12.03
CA ARG A 78 2.06 12.89 -10.79
C ARG A 78 2.92 11.62 -10.73
N VAL A 79 3.28 11.26 -9.51
CA VAL A 79 3.88 9.97 -9.15
C VAL A 79 3.03 9.39 -8.03
N TRP A 80 2.76 8.09 -8.04
CA TRP A 80 2.15 7.41 -6.91
C TRP A 80 3.20 6.56 -6.19
N ILE A 81 3.14 6.58 -4.87
CA ILE A 81 4.00 5.76 -4.02
C ILE A 81 3.14 4.67 -3.40
N LEU A 82 3.39 3.43 -3.79
CA LEU A 82 2.79 2.26 -3.15
C LEU A 82 3.54 2.06 -1.84
N ASN A 83 3.03 2.70 -0.79
CA ASN A 83 3.73 2.77 0.50
C ASN A 83 3.52 1.53 1.36
N ASP A 84 2.29 1.02 1.39
CA ASP A 84 1.93 -0.14 2.19
C ASP A 84 1.24 -1.18 1.33
N ILE A 85 1.61 -2.44 1.50
CA ILE A 85 0.89 -3.57 0.94
C ILE A 85 1.05 -4.76 1.90
N TYR A 86 -0.07 -5.36 2.25
CA TYR A 86 -0.06 -6.47 3.20
C TYR A 86 -1.22 -7.41 2.91
N VAL A 87 -0.94 -8.70 3.01
CA VAL A 87 -1.92 -9.76 2.78
C VAL A 87 -2.09 -10.53 4.09
N ALA A 88 -3.34 -10.77 4.48
CA ALA A 88 -3.64 -11.55 5.68
C ALA A 88 -2.98 -12.94 5.57
N GLU A 89 -2.50 -13.45 6.69
CA GLU A 89 -1.69 -14.66 6.73
C GLU A 89 -2.40 -15.85 6.10
N ASP A 90 -3.70 -15.98 6.35
CA ASP A 90 -4.53 -17.08 5.81
C ASP A 90 -4.93 -16.88 4.34
N ALA A 91 -4.63 -15.73 3.76
CA ALA A 91 -4.96 -15.41 2.37
C ALA A 91 -3.74 -15.36 1.45
N ARG A 92 -2.56 -15.71 1.94
CA ARG A 92 -1.34 -15.69 1.14
C ARG A 92 -1.37 -16.77 0.07
N ARG A 93 -0.60 -16.56 -1.02
CA ARG A 93 -0.51 -17.45 -2.18
C ARG A 93 -1.83 -17.55 -2.98
N GLN A 94 -2.71 -16.55 -2.86
CA GLN A 94 -3.96 -16.47 -3.60
C GLN A 94 -3.98 -15.28 -4.57
N LEU A 95 -2.80 -14.76 -4.94
CA LEU A 95 -2.64 -13.63 -5.85
C LEU A 95 -3.27 -12.32 -5.33
N VAL A 96 -3.45 -12.19 -4.01
CA VAL A 96 -4.04 -10.98 -3.42
C VAL A 96 -3.16 -9.77 -3.68
N ALA A 97 -1.86 -9.87 -3.40
CA ALA A 97 -0.91 -8.78 -3.63
C ALA A 97 -0.84 -8.43 -5.12
N ASP A 98 -0.83 -9.44 -5.99
CA ASP A 98 -0.81 -9.24 -7.45
C ASP A 98 -2.01 -8.41 -7.90
N ASN A 99 -3.20 -8.77 -7.45
CA ASN A 99 -4.43 -8.05 -7.82
C ASN A 99 -4.45 -6.63 -7.28
N LEU A 100 -3.99 -6.41 -6.04
CA LEU A 100 -3.89 -5.07 -5.47
C LEU A 100 -2.92 -4.19 -6.27
N MET A 101 -1.77 -4.73 -6.65
CA MET A 101 -0.78 -3.98 -7.43
C MET A 101 -1.26 -3.68 -8.86
N ARG A 102 -1.98 -4.60 -9.47
CA ARG A 102 -2.57 -4.36 -10.79
C ARG A 102 -3.63 -3.27 -10.73
N THR A 103 -4.41 -3.23 -9.67
CA THR A 103 -5.39 -2.17 -9.42
C THR A 103 -4.69 -0.82 -9.24
N ALA A 104 -3.61 -0.79 -8.46
CA ALA A 104 -2.80 0.41 -8.28
C ALA A 104 -2.21 0.90 -9.61
N LYS A 105 -1.68 -0.02 -10.42
CA LYS A 105 -1.15 0.31 -11.74
C LYS A 105 -2.21 0.92 -12.65
N LYS A 106 -3.41 0.36 -12.65
CA LYS A 106 -4.54 0.89 -13.43
C LYS A 106 -4.89 2.30 -12.98
N MET A 107 -4.99 2.53 -11.68
CA MET A 107 -5.29 3.85 -11.12
C MET A 107 -4.19 4.87 -11.48
N ALA A 108 -2.93 4.47 -11.41
CA ALA A 108 -1.83 5.33 -11.80
C ALA A 108 -1.93 5.77 -13.26
N LYS A 109 -2.30 4.86 -14.16
CA LYS A 109 -2.54 5.18 -15.56
C LYS A 109 -3.72 6.13 -15.74
N GLU A 110 -4.83 5.87 -15.06
CA GLU A 110 -6.05 6.67 -15.16
C GLU A 110 -5.86 8.09 -14.63
N THR A 111 -4.94 8.28 -13.69
CA THR A 111 -4.59 9.60 -13.14
C THR A 111 -3.42 10.25 -13.84
N HIS A 112 -2.97 9.69 -14.97
CA HIS A 112 -1.87 10.21 -15.79
C HIS A 112 -0.54 10.33 -15.04
N ALA A 113 -0.29 9.45 -14.09
CA ALA A 113 0.98 9.40 -13.39
C ALA A 113 2.10 8.93 -14.31
N VAL A 114 3.30 9.47 -14.12
CA VAL A 114 4.48 9.05 -14.90
C VAL A 114 5.04 7.73 -14.39
N ARG A 115 4.87 7.43 -13.10
CA ARG A 115 5.35 6.18 -12.52
C ARG A 115 4.62 5.84 -11.22
N LEU A 116 4.73 4.57 -10.88
CA LEU A 116 4.34 4.02 -9.59
C LEU A 116 5.62 3.52 -8.95
N ARG A 117 5.89 3.93 -7.72
CA ARG A 117 7.12 3.61 -7.01
C ARG A 117 6.82 2.78 -5.77
N VAL A 118 7.68 1.78 -5.47
CA VAL A 118 7.56 0.92 -4.31
C VAL A 118 8.93 0.71 -3.70
N SER A 119 8.97 0.51 -2.39
CA SER A 119 10.20 0.17 -1.67
C SER A 119 9.98 -1.10 -0.85
N THR A 120 11.02 -1.90 -0.71
CA THR A 120 11.00 -3.08 0.14
C THR A 120 12.40 -3.30 0.73
N SER A 121 12.47 -4.11 1.78
CA SER A 121 13.75 -4.52 2.33
C SER A 121 14.57 -5.29 1.29
N SER A 122 15.88 -5.06 1.27
CA SER A 122 16.79 -5.77 0.38
C SER A 122 16.79 -7.29 0.60
N ASP A 123 16.33 -7.74 1.76
CA ASP A 123 16.24 -9.16 2.09
C ASP A 123 14.91 -9.81 1.68
N ASN A 124 13.91 -9.01 1.32
CA ASN A 124 12.59 -9.52 0.98
C ASN A 124 12.51 -9.95 -0.48
N LYS A 125 13.07 -11.13 -0.75
CA LYS A 125 13.16 -11.66 -2.12
C LYS A 125 11.78 -12.01 -2.71
N VAL A 126 10.85 -12.44 -1.90
CA VAL A 126 9.48 -12.77 -2.33
C VAL A 126 8.78 -11.53 -2.87
N ALA A 127 8.84 -10.42 -2.12
CA ALA A 127 8.25 -9.15 -2.56
C ALA A 127 8.90 -8.65 -3.86
N GLN A 128 10.23 -8.74 -3.95
CA GLN A 128 10.97 -8.31 -5.14
C GLN A 128 10.52 -9.08 -6.38
N LYS A 129 10.37 -10.39 -6.28
CA LYS A 129 9.88 -11.21 -7.40
C LYS A 129 8.47 -10.83 -7.81
N THR A 130 7.60 -10.57 -6.84
CA THR A 130 6.23 -10.13 -7.12
C THR A 130 6.23 -8.80 -7.84
N TYR A 131 7.04 -7.83 -7.40
CA TYR A 131 7.14 -6.53 -8.05
C TYR A 131 7.64 -6.67 -9.49
N GLU A 132 8.68 -7.45 -9.70
CA GLU A 132 9.23 -7.68 -11.04
C GLU A 132 8.20 -8.32 -11.98
N SER A 133 7.38 -9.24 -11.47
CA SER A 133 6.34 -9.90 -12.26
C SER A 133 5.24 -8.94 -12.72
N ILE A 134 5.02 -7.84 -11.98
CA ILE A 134 4.06 -6.80 -12.35
C ILE A 134 4.65 -5.81 -13.36
N GLY A 135 5.97 -5.74 -13.44
CA GLY A 135 6.66 -4.83 -14.35
C GLY A 135 7.51 -3.77 -13.64
N PHE A 136 7.60 -3.83 -12.32
CA PHE A 136 8.53 -2.97 -11.60
C PHE A 136 9.97 -3.36 -11.91
N ARG A 137 10.83 -2.38 -11.96
CA ARG A 137 12.28 -2.57 -12.13
C ARG A 137 13.00 -1.82 -11.03
N GLU A 138 14.08 -2.39 -10.53
CA GLU A 138 14.90 -1.71 -9.54
C GLU A 138 15.46 -0.41 -10.13
N ASP A 139 15.37 0.67 -9.35
CA ASP A 139 15.95 1.95 -9.73
C ASP A 139 17.44 1.94 -9.34
N THR A 140 18.31 1.97 -10.33
CA THR A 140 19.76 1.98 -10.13
C THR A 140 20.38 3.34 -10.41
N GLU A 141 19.58 4.31 -10.86
CA GLU A 141 20.09 5.65 -11.20
C GLU A 141 20.25 6.56 -9.99
N PHE A 142 19.40 6.38 -8.97
CA PHE A 142 19.36 7.26 -7.81
C PHE A 142 19.57 6.49 -6.51
N LYS A 143 20.40 7.05 -5.64
CA LYS A 143 20.53 6.58 -4.26
C LYS A 143 19.59 7.39 -3.38
N ASN A 144 18.99 6.73 -2.41
CA ASN A 144 18.07 7.37 -1.46
C ASN A 144 18.76 7.55 -0.12
N TYR A 145 18.61 8.74 0.47
CA TYR A 145 19.18 9.08 1.75
C TYR A 145 18.08 9.46 2.72
N VAL A 146 18.22 9.08 3.98
CA VAL A 146 17.27 9.39 5.04
C VAL A 146 17.95 10.24 6.12
N LEU A 147 17.33 11.36 6.47
CA LEU A 147 17.73 12.17 7.60
C LEU A 147 16.64 12.07 8.66
N PRO A 148 16.87 11.35 9.76
CA PRO A 148 15.87 11.27 10.83
C PRO A 148 15.62 12.67 11.44
N ILE A 149 14.34 13.00 11.64
CA ILE A 149 13.95 14.29 12.22
C ILE A 149 13.48 14.11 13.66
N SER A 150 12.80 12.99 13.94
CA SER A 150 12.31 12.69 15.29
C SER A 150 13.08 11.51 15.85
N GLU A 151 13.57 11.63 17.06
CA GLU A 151 14.28 10.58 17.80
C GLU A 151 13.41 9.94 18.87
N ASP A 152 12.19 10.44 19.07
CA ASP A 152 11.27 10.01 20.14
C ASP A 152 10.32 8.92 19.68
#